data_0ad18972b2149fd9f4323f978b19adc1
#
_entry.id   0ad18972b2149fd9f4323f978b19adc1
#
_cell.length_a   1.000
_cell.length_b   1.000
_cell.length_c   1.000
_cell.angle_alpha   90.00
_cell.angle_beta   90.00
_cell.angle_gamma   90.00
#
_symmetry.space_group_name_H-M   'P 1'
#
loop_
_entity.id
_entity.type
_entity.pdbx_description
1 polymer ?
#
loop_
_entity_poly.entity_id
_entity_poly.type
_entity_poly.pdbx_seq_one_letter_code
_entity_poly.pdbx_strand_id
1 'polypeptide(L)'
;MKYKQPRVKPIYPLYRLNENEFRIGAQLGITAEFNDPEKQMWELAKRLDGRNLREVINEVRELFPELTVEDILEGVQLLDEEGFIEETFKDNGKKVPELYKPNVNYFSRFIGTEKNRYDIQQIISNTTILLLGLGGGGSNILTLLAGLGPKKVIILDYDIVEEGNLGRQLLYREKDIGKLKTEVALRALKEMNSTIEIEAHNLKITTPDDVLAFAEGIDLVICAIDEPPFIAQRIVNQAIVRANLPCVFGASQVSRGRVYTVIPKVTGCFDCLNLQYSINDPQFVEQFIGFRNINFSPPTVAYAPGIYQLTAAIVDEAVRVITGYAQPRSLGTQYEINFEDGSSFTHPTWSRNEKQCPTCGKGNISDWEIFQYYENKK
;
A
#
# COMPACT_ATOMS: atom_id res chain seq x y z
N MET A 1 12.52 8.65 -32.82
CA MET A 1 13.31 8.12 -31.71
C MET A 1 12.38 7.79 -30.57
N LYS A 2 12.60 6.67 -29.89
CA LYS A 2 11.90 6.27 -28.65
C LYS A 2 12.13 7.29 -27.53
N TYR A 3 13.37 7.75 -27.39
CA TYR A 3 13.80 8.70 -26.37
C TYR A 3 13.85 10.13 -26.94
N LYS A 4 13.40 11.11 -26.14
CA LYS A 4 13.40 12.54 -26.52
C LYS A 4 14.29 13.38 -25.62
N GLN A 5 14.09 13.29 -24.32
CA GLN A 5 14.80 14.04 -23.29
C GLN A 5 15.13 13.15 -22.09
N PRO A 6 15.92 12.08 -22.31
CA PRO A 6 16.28 11.14 -21.24
C PRO A 6 17.25 11.81 -20.26
N ARG A 7 17.10 11.44 -18.97
CA ARG A 7 18.09 11.79 -17.96
C ARG A 7 18.36 10.62 -17.04
N VAL A 8 19.57 10.54 -16.51
CA VAL A 8 19.87 9.68 -15.37
C VAL A 8 19.04 10.14 -14.18
N LYS A 9 18.32 9.21 -13.55
CA LYS A 9 17.43 9.53 -12.41
C LYS A 9 18.23 10.18 -11.29
N PRO A 10 17.82 11.34 -10.76
CA PRO A 10 18.58 12.08 -9.74
C PRO A 10 18.78 11.33 -8.41
N ILE A 11 18.05 10.22 -8.21
CA ILE A 11 18.18 9.35 -7.04
C ILE A 11 19.43 8.46 -7.08
N TYR A 12 20.10 8.37 -8.25
CA TYR A 12 21.27 7.53 -8.44
C TYR A 12 22.53 8.39 -8.59
N PRO A 13 23.52 8.27 -7.68
CA PRO A 13 24.82 8.88 -7.88
C PRO A 13 25.53 8.23 -9.07
N LEU A 14 26.23 9.05 -9.85
CA LEU A 14 27.07 8.65 -10.97
C LEU A 14 28.51 9.01 -10.64
N TYR A 15 29.42 8.05 -10.59
CA TYR A 15 30.82 8.28 -10.23
C TYR A 15 31.79 7.23 -10.79
N ARG A 16 33.02 7.62 -11.02
CA ARG A 16 34.06 6.71 -11.44
C ARG A 16 34.66 5.95 -10.25
N LEU A 17 34.88 4.67 -10.44
CA LEU A 17 35.60 3.79 -9.47
C LEU A 17 37.09 3.88 -9.68
N ASN A 18 37.52 3.87 -10.94
CA ASN A 18 38.90 3.94 -11.40
C ASN A 18 38.96 4.44 -12.85
N GLU A 19 40.09 4.32 -13.51
CA GLU A 19 40.27 4.79 -14.89
C GLU A 19 39.39 4.02 -15.92
N ASN A 20 39.07 2.77 -15.63
CA ASN A 20 38.39 1.87 -16.56
C ASN A 20 36.92 1.62 -16.20
N GLU A 21 36.47 2.01 -15.00
CA GLU A 21 35.18 1.61 -14.48
C GLU A 21 34.43 2.78 -13.88
N PHE A 22 33.12 2.78 -14.05
CA PHE A 22 32.21 3.69 -13.36
C PHE A 22 30.99 2.95 -12.81
N ARG A 23 30.30 3.61 -11.90
CA ARG A 23 29.11 3.07 -11.22
C ARG A 23 27.95 4.05 -11.26
N ILE A 24 26.75 3.50 -11.43
CA ILE A 24 25.47 4.20 -11.23
C ILE A 24 24.78 3.56 -10.03
N GLY A 25 24.38 4.37 -9.04
CA GLY A 25 23.80 3.90 -7.79
C GLY A 25 24.84 3.66 -6.69
N ALA A 26 24.36 3.51 -5.45
CA ALA A 26 25.19 3.29 -4.27
C ALA A 26 24.63 2.23 -3.31
N GLN A 27 23.50 1.61 -3.65
CA GLN A 27 22.84 0.61 -2.81
C GLN A 27 22.95 -0.78 -3.44
N LEU A 28 23.27 -1.80 -2.65
CA LEU A 28 23.28 -3.19 -3.11
C LEU A 28 21.92 -3.57 -3.74
N GLY A 29 21.98 -4.29 -4.86
CA GLY A 29 20.81 -4.74 -5.61
C GLY A 29 20.16 -3.70 -6.53
N ILE A 30 20.66 -2.45 -6.52
CA ILE A 30 20.22 -1.37 -7.43
C ILE A 30 21.41 -0.53 -7.92
N THR A 31 22.55 -1.14 -8.00
CA THR A 31 23.79 -0.52 -8.48
C THR A 31 24.29 -1.32 -9.67
N ALA A 32 24.70 -0.64 -10.74
CA ALA A 32 25.42 -1.25 -11.84
C ALA A 32 26.82 -0.68 -11.95
N GLU A 33 27.75 -1.56 -12.29
CA GLU A 33 29.14 -1.25 -12.60
C GLU A 33 29.37 -1.48 -14.09
N PHE A 34 30.00 -0.52 -14.72
CA PHE A 34 30.27 -0.53 -16.14
C PHE A 34 31.80 -0.52 -16.38
N ASN A 35 32.28 -1.52 -17.08
CA ASN A 35 33.67 -1.50 -17.62
C ASN A 35 33.66 -0.58 -18.84
N ASP A 36 34.37 0.55 -18.74
CA ASP A 36 34.33 1.64 -19.73
C ASP A 36 35.70 2.32 -19.81
N PRO A 37 36.72 1.62 -20.32
CA PRO A 37 38.08 2.13 -20.41
C PRO A 37 38.19 3.35 -21.36
N GLU A 38 37.37 3.39 -22.37
CA GLU A 38 37.30 4.50 -23.35
C GLU A 38 36.45 5.67 -22.90
N LYS A 39 35.76 5.54 -21.77
CA LYS A 39 34.87 6.57 -21.16
C LYS A 39 33.66 6.95 -22.01
N GLN A 40 33.27 6.15 -22.97
CA GLN A 40 32.18 6.42 -23.89
C GLN A 40 30.81 6.41 -23.17
N MET A 41 30.53 5.35 -22.42
CA MET A 41 29.30 5.23 -21.63
C MET A 41 29.25 6.25 -20.45
N TRP A 42 30.38 6.53 -19.84
CA TRP A 42 30.51 7.56 -18.84
C TRP A 42 30.12 8.94 -19.35
N GLU A 43 30.69 9.34 -20.49
CA GLU A 43 30.40 10.65 -21.07
C GLU A 43 28.96 10.73 -21.62
N LEU A 44 28.41 9.63 -22.11
CA LEU A 44 26.99 9.54 -22.43
C LEU A 44 26.12 9.73 -21.17
N ALA A 45 26.32 8.91 -20.13
CA ALA A 45 25.51 8.96 -18.90
C ALA A 45 25.52 10.33 -18.22
N LYS A 46 26.66 11.00 -18.19
CA LYS A 46 26.79 12.38 -17.66
C LYS A 46 25.99 13.41 -18.44
N ARG A 47 25.81 13.23 -19.75
CA ARG A 47 25.10 14.16 -20.62
C ARG A 47 23.62 13.89 -20.70
N LEU A 48 23.14 12.75 -20.19
CA LEU A 48 21.72 12.46 -20.06
C LEU A 48 21.16 13.25 -18.86
N ASP A 49 20.92 14.53 -19.06
CA ASP A 49 20.46 15.50 -18.05
C ASP A 49 19.01 15.96 -18.25
N GLY A 50 18.31 15.41 -19.28
CA GLY A 50 16.95 15.77 -19.64
C GLY A 50 16.83 16.75 -20.79
N ARG A 51 17.93 17.18 -21.41
CA ARG A 51 17.90 17.94 -22.64
C ARG A 51 17.63 17.05 -23.85
N ASN A 52 17.52 17.67 -25.04
CA ASN A 52 17.20 16.95 -26.26
C ASN A 52 18.28 15.88 -26.58
N LEU A 53 17.86 14.64 -26.76
CA LEU A 53 18.79 13.53 -27.03
C LEU A 53 19.64 13.75 -28.29
N ARG A 54 19.13 14.46 -29.32
CA ARG A 54 19.92 14.77 -30.53
C ARG A 54 21.13 15.64 -30.19
N GLU A 55 21.01 16.57 -29.28
CA GLU A 55 22.12 17.41 -28.82
C GLU A 55 23.16 16.55 -28.08
N VAL A 56 22.71 15.67 -27.21
CA VAL A 56 23.59 14.72 -26.50
C VAL A 56 24.34 13.82 -27.48
N ILE A 57 23.64 13.27 -28.47
CA ILE A 57 24.27 12.43 -29.52
C ILE A 57 25.35 13.21 -30.26
N ASN A 58 25.10 14.45 -30.68
CA ASN A 58 26.08 15.26 -31.38
C ASN A 58 27.33 15.51 -30.52
N GLU A 59 27.15 15.90 -29.25
CA GLU A 59 28.27 16.14 -28.33
C GLU A 59 29.09 14.85 -28.05
N VAL A 60 28.43 13.72 -27.87
CA VAL A 60 29.13 12.43 -27.67
C VAL A 60 29.94 12.07 -28.90
N ARG A 61 29.41 12.29 -30.10
CA ARG A 61 30.13 12.05 -31.36
C ARG A 61 31.27 13.07 -31.64
N GLU A 62 31.18 14.27 -31.12
CA GLU A 62 32.31 15.20 -31.13
C GLU A 62 33.49 14.70 -30.27
N LEU A 63 33.20 14.03 -29.17
CA LEU A 63 34.21 13.41 -28.31
C LEU A 63 34.74 12.08 -28.85
N PHE A 64 33.85 11.30 -29.48
CA PHE A 64 34.13 9.94 -29.98
C PHE A 64 33.58 9.81 -31.39
N PRO A 65 34.39 10.30 -32.39
CA PRO A 65 33.92 10.32 -33.78
C PRO A 65 33.69 8.94 -34.42
N GLU A 66 34.23 7.89 -33.80
CA GLU A 66 34.06 6.50 -34.21
C GLU A 66 32.68 5.94 -33.89
N LEU A 67 31.95 6.54 -32.91
CA LEU A 67 30.64 6.06 -32.53
C LEU A 67 29.57 6.47 -33.54
N THR A 68 28.76 5.51 -33.93
CA THR A 68 27.56 5.77 -34.74
C THR A 68 26.40 6.28 -33.85
N VAL A 69 25.35 6.77 -34.48
CA VAL A 69 24.12 7.13 -33.74
C VAL A 69 23.50 5.89 -33.11
N GLU A 70 23.58 4.76 -33.80
CA GLU A 70 23.07 3.46 -33.35
C GLU A 70 23.78 3.00 -32.05
N ASP A 71 25.12 3.09 -32.00
CA ASP A 71 25.91 2.72 -30.81
C ASP A 71 25.50 3.55 -29.58
N ILE A 72 25.29 4.85 -29.76
CA ILE A 72 24.84 5.75 -28.69
C ILE A 72 23.43 5.41 -28.23
N LEU A 73 22.51 5.09 -29.17
CA LEU A 73 21.15 4.69 -28.83
C LEU A 73 21.10 3.34 -28.11
N GLU A 74 21.98 2.40 -28.44
CA GLU A 74 22.16 1.14 -27.69
C GLU A 74 22.62 1.41 -26.25
N GLY A 75 23.54 2.35 -26.05
CA GLY A 75 23.94 2.78 -24.70
C GLY A 75 22.79 3.40 -23.90
N VAL A 76 21.94 4.23 -24.52
CA VAL A 76 20.75 4.78 -23.88
C VAL A 76 19.76 3.66 -23.55
N GLN A 77 19.57 2.70 -24.45
CA GLN A 77 18.68 1.57 -24.24
C GLN A 77 19.14 0.70 -23.06
N LEU A 78 20.44 0.42 -22.98
CA LEU A 78 21.01 -0.33 -21.85
C LEU A 78 20.71 0.35 -20.52
N LEU A 79 20.87 1.68 -20.42
CA LEU A 79 20.55 2.43 -19.22
C LEU A 79 19.04 2.45 -18.89
N ASP A 80 18.16 2.36 -19.90
CA ASP A 80 16.72 2.24 -19.72
C ASP A 80 16.32 0.85 -19.21
N GLU A 81 16.88 -0.20 -19.80
CA GLU A 81 16.64 -1.59 -19.40
C GLU A 81 17.09 -1.87 -17.97
N GLU A 82 18.21 -1.28 -17.56
CA GLU A 82 18.71 -1.31 -16.18
C GLU A 82 17.91 -0.39 -15.23
N GLY A 83 16.98 0.42 -15.76
CA GLY A 83 16.11 1.28 -14.96
C GLY A 83 16.78 2.55 -14.43
N PHE A 84 17.91 2.98 -14.97
CA PHE A 84 18.66 4.16 -14.49
C PHE A 84 18.20 5.48 -15.07
N ILE A 85 17.47 5.47 -16.18
CA ILE A 85 17.01 6.70 -16.81
C ILE A 85 15.49 6.89 -16.78
N GLU A 86 15.06 8.12 -16.94
CA GLU A 86 13.67 8.55 -17.07
C GLU A 86 13.52 9.59 -18.20
N GLU A 87 12.31 9.79 -18.71
CA GLU A 87 11.98 10.76 -19.77
C GLU A 87 11.41 12.05 -19.19
N THR A 88 12.16 13.15 -19.23
CA THR A 88 11.70 14.45 -18.73
C THR A 88 10.69 15.13 -19.67
N PHE A 89 10.69 14.79 -20.95
CA PHE A 89 9.71 15.29 -21.92
C PHE A 89 8.25 15.06 -21.48
N LYS A 90 8.02 13.98 -20.74
CA LYS A 90 6.69 13.62 -20.22
C LYS A 90 6.28 14.42 -18.98
N ASP A 91 7.18 15.16 -18.40
CA ASP A 91 6.88 15.94 -17.18
C ASP A 91 5.91 17.10 -17.47
N ASN A 92 5.89 17.62 -18.70
CA ASN A 92 4.92 18.63 -19.18
C ASN A 92 4.66 19.79 -18.19
N GLY A 93 5.68 20.21 -17.44
CA GLY A 93 5.54 21.23 -16.42
C GLY A 93 4.79 20.79 -15.16
N LYS A 94 4.48 19.50 -15.01
CA LYS A 94 3.85 18.95 -13.81
C LYS A 94 4.70 19.25 -12.58
N LYS A 95 4.04 19.75 -11.55
CA LYS A 95 4.67 20.05 -10.26
C LYS A 95 3.86 19.35 -9.17
N VAL A 96 4.54 18.86 -8.17
CA VAL A 96 3.93 18.38 -6.94
C VAL A 96 4.37 19.26 -5.77
N PRO A 97 3.56 19.43 -4.73
CA PRO A 97 3.98 20.07 -3.50
C PRO A 97 5.30 19.48 -2.97
N GLU A 98 6.11 20.31 -2.33
CA GLU A 98 7.38 19.88 -1.72
C GLU A 98 7.21 18.68 -0.79
N LEU A 99 6.08 18.64 -0.07
CA LEU A 99 5.68 17.54 0.82
C LEU A 99 5.74 16.17 0.15
N TYR A 100 5.42 16.07 -1.15
CA TYR A 100 5.37 14.79 -1.87
C TYR A 100 6.60 14.49 -2.72
N LYS A 101 7.59 15.40 -2.78
CA LYS A 101 8.83 15.17 -3.55
C LYS A 101 9.57 13.89 -3.10
N PRO A 102 9.69 13.57 -1.80
CA PRO A 102 10.30 12.31 -1.38
C PRO A 102 9.57 11.08 -1.94
N ASN A 103 8.22 11.10 -1.97
CA ASN A 103 7.42 10.02 -2.54
C ASN A 103 7.68 9.87 -4.04
N VAL A 104 7.67 11.00 -4.79
CA VAL A 104 7.98 11.01 -6.24
C VAL A 104 9.37 10.44 -6.50
N ASN A 105 10.36 10.82 -5.70
CA ASN A 105 11.71 10.30 -5.81
C ASN A 105 11.76 8.78 -5.55
N TYR A 106 11.08 8.30 -4.51
CA TYR A 106 10.96 6.87 -4.25
C TYR A 106 10.31 6.13 -5.41
N PHE A 107 9.17 6.61 -5.88
CA PHE A 107 8.42 5.95 -6.96
C PHE A 107 9.12 6.05 -8.31
N SER A 108 9.97 7.05 -8.55
CA SER A 108 10.73 7.16 -9.81
C SER A 108 11.60 5.94 -10.08
N ARG A 109 12.00 5.19 -9.04
CA ARG A 109 12.73 3.93 -9.18
C ARG A 109 11.95 2.88 -10.01
N PHE A 110 10.63 2.85 -9.87
CA PHE A 110 9.75 1.84 -10.47
C PHE A 110 9.19 2.27 -11.83
N ILE A 111 9.64 3.39 -12.36
CA ILE A 111 9.16 3.98 -13.61
C ILE A 111 10.29 3.93 -14.64
N GLY A 112 10.02 3.38 -15.83
CA GLY A 112 10.87 3.49 -16.99
C GLY A 112 10.58 4.77 -17.80
N THR A 113 11.22 4.89 -18.94
CA THR A 113 11.04 6.02 -19.88
C THR A 113 9.65 6.12 -20.50
N GLU A 114 8.81 5.08 -20.36
CA GLU A 114 7.45 5.04 -20.89
C GLU A 114 6.44 5.87 -20.07
N LYS A 115 6.72 6.08 -18.80
CA LYS A 115 5.84 6.78 -17.83
C LYS A 115 6.48 8.09 -17.35
N ASN A 116 5.64 8.93 -16.77
CA ASN A 116 6.07 10.16 -16.09
C ASN A 116 6.37 9.86 -14.61
N ARG A 117 7.43 10.45 -14.05
CA ARG A 117 7.81 10.27 -12.63
C ARG A 117 6.73 10.69 -11.63
N TYR A 118 5.81 11.57 -12.03
CA TYR A 118 4.73 12.06 -11.19
C TYR A 118 3.47 11.20 -11.22
N ASP A 119 3.37 10.25 -12.16
CA ASP A 119 2.11 9.52 -12.42
C ASP A 119 1.63 8.74 -11.18
N ILE A 120 2.54 8.09 -10.45
CA ILE A 120 2.16 7.34 -9.25
C ILE A 120 1.62 8.28 -8.17
N GLN A 121 2.30 9.40 -7.89
CA GLN A 121 1.81 10.39 -6.94
C GLN A 121 0.48 11.01 -7.37
N GLN A 122 0.26 11.21 -8.66
CA GLN A 122 -1.02 11.71 -9.18
C GLN A 122 -2.16 10.73 -8.96
N ILE A 123 -1.93 9.42 -9.14
CA ILE A 123 -2.92 8.40 -8.83
C ILE A 123 -3.29 8.50 -7.35
N ILE A 124 -2.29 8.52 -6.45
CA ILE A 124 -2.53 8.68 -5.01
C ILE A 124 -3.34 9.95 -4.72
N SER A 125 -2.92 11.08 -5.29
CA SER A 125 -3.56 12.39 -5.05
C SER A 125 -4.96 12.54 -5.67
N ASN A 126 -5.40 11.58 -6.48
CA ASN A 126 -6.77 11.51 -7.01
C ASN A 126 -7.63 10.44 -6.31
N THR A 127 -7.06 9.67 -5.40
CA THR A 127 -7.73 8.54 -4.75
C THR A 127 -8.57 8.98 -3.56
N THR A 128 -9.78 8.43 -3.46
CA THR A 128 -10.67 8.54 -2.28
C THR A 128 -10.63 7.24 -1.49
N ILE A 129 -10.30 7.32 -0.21
CA ILE A 129 -10.14 6.17 0.69
C ILE A 129 -11.23 6.19 1.76
N LEU A 130 -11.87 5.04 1.98
CA LEU A 130 -12.74 4.80 3.13
C LEU A 130 -11.95 4.04 4.20
N LEU A 131 -11.66 4.69 5.32
CA LEU A 131 -10.95 4.12 6.46
C LEU A 131 -11.94 3.74 7.56
N LEU A 132 -11.99 2.45 7.89
CA LEU A 132 -12.87 1.90 8.91
C LEU A 132 -12.08 1.61 10.19
N GLY A 133 -12.40 2.34 11.25
CA GLY A 133 -11.74 2.27 12.55
C GLY A 133 -10.58 3.25 12.73
N LEU A 134 -10.46 3.81 13.93
CA LEU A 134 -9.41 4.75 14.38
C LEU A 134 -8.68 4.26 15.65
N GLY A 135 -8.69 2.95 15.87
CA GLY A 135 -7.93 2.31 16.92
C GLY A 135 -6.41 2.34 16.68
N GLY A 136 -5.68 1.36 17.22
CA GLY A 136 -4.21 1.25 17.07
C GLY A 136 -3.77 1.20 15.60
N GLY A 137 -4.50 0.46 14.75
CA GLY A 137 -4.26 0.43 13.32
C GLY A 137 -4.64 1.73 12.64
N GLY A 138 -5.93 2.08 12.66
CA GLY A 138 -6.48 3.16 11.84
C GLY A 138 -5.93 4.54 12.13
N SER A 139 -5.67 4.89 13.41
CA SER A 139 -5.06 6.19 13.75
C SER A 139 -3.66 6.36 13.16
N ASN A 140 -2.86 5.29 13.15
CA ASN A 140 -1.53 5.31 12.56
C ASN A 140 -1.57 5.25 11.03
N ILE A 141 -2.53 4.50 10.45
CA ILE A 141 -2.79 4.51 9.00
C ILE A 141 -3.11 5.93 8.53
N LEU A 142 -4.00 6.65 9.24
CA LEU A 142 -4.35 8.02 8.89
C LEU A 142 -3.13 8.96 8.90
N THR A 143 -2.22 8.78 9.85
CA THR A 143 -0.96 9.54 9.91
C THR A 143 -0.08 9.27 8.69
N LEU A 144 0.02 8.02 8.25
CA LEU A 144 0.78 7.67 7.04
C LEU A 144 0.11 8.22 5.77
N LEU A 145 -1.23 8.17 5.69
CA LEU A 145 -1.98 8.76 4.57
C LEU A 145 -1.78 10.27 4.49
N ALA A 146 -1.59 10.97 5.62
CA ALA A 146 -1.24 12.40 5.60
C ALA A 146 0.03 12.69 4.80
N GLY A 147 1.05 11.83 4.91
CA GLY A 147 2.31 11.95 4.16
C GLY A 147 2.19 11.53 2.68
N LEU A 148 1.22 10.68 2.34
CA LEU A 148 0.99 10.22 0.97
C LEU A 148 0.09 11.17 0.16
N GLY A 149 -0.85 11.85 0.79
CA GLY A 149 -1.69 12.87 0.17
C GLY A 149 -2.77 12.32 -0.79
N PRO A 150 -3.64 11.39 -0.36
CA PRO A 150 -4.83 11.04 -1.13
C PRO A 150 -5.74 12.27 -1.30
N LYS A 151 -6.62 12.25 -2.30
CA LYS A 151 -7.60 13.32 -2.52
C LYS A 151 -8.52 13.50 -1.32
N LYS A 152 -9.10 12.39 -0.86
CA LYS A 152 -10.10 12.39 0.22
C LYS A 152 -9.94 11.16 1.10
N VAL A 153 -10.17 11.32 2.41
CA VAL A 153 -10.31 10.22 3.36
C VAL A 153 -11.65 10.36 4.08
N ILE A 154 -12.49 9.34 3.98
CA ILE A 154 -13.72 9.22 4.77
C ILE A 154 -13.44 8.25 5.92
N ILE A 155 -13.80 8.63 7.14
CA ILE A 155 -13.46 7.88 8.35
C ILE A 155 -14.74 7.49 9.09
N LEU A 156 -14.85 6.22 9.48
CA LEU A 156 -15.91 5.73 10.36
C LEU A 156 -15.30 5.17 11.63
N ASP A 157 -15.69 5.72 12.78
CA ASP A 157 -15.35 5.22 14.13
C ASP A 157 -16.38 5.75 15.12
N TYR A 158 -16.61 5.06 16.23
CA TYR A 158 -17.62 5.46 17.23
C TYR A 158 -17.04 5.70 18.61
N ASP A 159 -15.75 5.44 18.79
CA ASP A 159 -15.10 5.48 20.09
C ASP A 159 -14.70 6.90 20.52
N ILE A 160 -14.43 7.01 21.81
CA ILE A 160 -13.74 8.15 22.41
C ILE A 160 -12.25 7.82 22.62
N VAL A 161 -11.44 8.86 22.76
CA VAL A 161 -10.03 8.71 23.15
C VAL A 161 -9.95 8.38 24.64
N GLU A 162 -9.26 7.29 24.96
CA GLU A 162 -9.00 6.83 26.32
C GLU A 162 -7.50 6.92 26.64
N GLU A 163 -7.14 7.01 27.91
CA GLU A 163 -5.74 7.05 28.36
C GLU A 163 -4.92 5.86 27.83
N GLY A 164 -5.50 4.63 27.91
CA GLY A 164 -4.87 3.41 27.41
C GLY A 164 -4.61 3.40 25.88
N ASN A 165 -5.18 4.34 25.13
CA ASN A 165 -4.92 4.46 23.69
C ASN A 165 -3.57 5.11 23.39
N LEU A 166 -3.12 6.03 24.25
CA LEU A 166 -1.98 6.92 23.98
C LEU A 166 -0.67 6.17 23.77
N GLY A 167 -0.54 4.98 24.36
CA GLY A 167 0.67 4.16 24.21
C GLY A 167 0.92 3.61 22.81
N ARG A 168 -0.10 3.60 21.91
CA ARG A 168 0.01 3.03 20.56
C ARG A 168 -0.74 3.77 19.46
N GLN A 169 -1.51 4.80 19.81
CA GLN A 169 -2.32 5.61 18.87
C GLN A 169 -1.74 7.02 18.82
N LEU A 170 -0.68 7.22 18.01
CA LEU A 170 0.11 8.47 17.96
C LEU A 170 -0.66 9.71 17.50
N LEU A 171 -1.85 9.51 16.96
CA LEU A 171 -2.71 10.61 16.53
C LEU A 171 -3.22 11.45 17.71
N TYR A 172 -3.42 10.80 18.87
CA TYR A 172 -4.05 11.40 20.05
C TYR A 172 -3.03 11.93 21.06
N ARG A 173 -3.48 12.85 21.89
CA ARG A 173 -2.72 13.48 22.96
C ARG A 173 -3.52 13.41 24.28
N GLU A 174 -2.90 13.58 25.42
CA GLU A 174 -3.57 13.61 26.73
C GLU A 174 -4.75 14.58 26.78
N LYS A 175 -4.62 15.77 26.17
CA LYS A 175 -5.70 16.77 26.05
C LYS A 175 -6.93 16.31 25.25
N ASP A 176 -6.83 15.18 24.59
CA ASP A 176 -7.88 14.63 23.72
C ASP A 176 -8.67 13.51 24.42
N ILE A 177 -8.26 13.09 25.60
CA ILE A 177 -9.00 12.09 26.40
C ILE A 177 -10.44 12.56 26.59
N GLY A 178 -11.39 11.65 26.33
CA GLY A 178 -12.85 11.89 26.41
C GLY A 178 -13.48 12.50 25.16
N LYS A 179 -12.71 12.92 24.16
CA LYS A 179 -13.23 13.41 22.87
C LYS A 179 -13.47 12.25 21.90
N LEU A 180 -14.39 12.46 20.96
CA LEU A 180 -14.58 11.50 19.87
C LEU A 180 -13.31 11.33 19.05
N LYS A 181 -12.93 10.09 18.74
CA LYS A 181 -11.76 9.80 17.90
C LYS A 181 -11.87 10.46 16.54
N THR A 182 -13.07 10.49 15.95
CA THR A 182 -13.36 11.13 14.66
C THR A 182 -13.12 12.63 14.67
N GLU A 183 -13.50 13.35 15.72
CA GLU A 183 -13.26 14.80 15.86
C GLU A 183 -11.75 15.12 15.95
N VAL A 184 -11.05 14.32 16.77
CA VAL A 184 -9.61 14.48 16.93
C VAL A 184 -8.87 14.16 15.63
N ALA A 185 -9.26 13.08 14.95
CA ALA A 185 -8.69 12.67 13.66
C ALA A 185 -8.88 13.73 12.57
N LEU A 186 -10.07 14.30 12.47
CA LEU A 186 -10.38 15.38 11.52
C LEU A 186 -9.47 16.58 11.74
N ARG A 187 -9.32 17.02 12.99
CA ARG A 187 -8.41 18.13 13.34
C ARG A 187 -6.97 17.77 13.03
N ALA A 188 -6.50 16.62 13.49
CA ALA A 188 -5.10 16.22 13.36
C ALA A 188 -4.68 16.07 11.89
N LEU A 189 -5.53 15.48 11.04
CA LEU A 189 -5.21 15.38 9.61
C LEU A 189 -5.11 16.75 8.94
N LYS A 190 -6.02 17.67 9.24
CA LYS A 190 -5.96 19.04 8.71
C LYS A 190 -4.70 19.81 9.15
N GLU A 191 -4.23 19.56 10.38
CA GLU A 191 -2.98 20.14 10.89
C GLU A 191 -1.74 19.52 10.21
N MET A 192 -1.77 18.22 9.87
CA MET A 192 -0.67 17.53 9.20
C MET A 192 -0.62 17.84 7.70
N ASN A 193 -1.79 17.85 7.05
CA ASN A 193 -1.90 18.05 5.60
C ASN A 193 -3.26 18.64 5.23
N SER A 194 -3.30 19.96 5.10
CA SER A 194 -4.53 20.70 4.78
C SER A 194 -5.06 20.48 3.36
N THR A 195 -4.28 19.85 2.49
CA THR A 195 -4.70 19.59 1.09
C THR A 195 -5.62 18.38 0.96
N ILE A 196 -5.65 17.49 1.96
CA ILE A 196 -6.51 16.31 1.96
C ILE A 196 -7.92 16.70 2.40
N GLU A 197 -8.90 16.34 1.60
CA GLU A 197 -10.30 16.42 2.02
C GLU A 197 -10.59 15.31 3.05
N ILE A 198 -11.13 15.68 4.19
CA ILE A 198 -11.49 14.71 5.24
C ILE A 198 -12.95 14.83 5.63
N GLU A 199 -13.59 13.68 5.72
CA GLU A 199 -14.95 13.51 6.23
C GLU A 199 -14.92 12.45 7.33
N ALA A 200 -15.53 12.72 8.49
CA ALA A 200 -15.45 11.84 9.65
C ALA A 200 -16.83 11.66 10.28
N HIS A 201 -17.23 10.42 10.49
CA HIS A 201 -18.53 10.04 11.01
C HIS A 201 -18.40 9.23 12.30
N ASN A 202 -19.07 9.69 13.34
CA ASN A 202 -19.23 8.95 14.58
C ASN A 202 -20.28 7.86 14.38
N LEU A 203 -19.85 6.71 13.89
CA LEU A 203 -20.72 5.59 13.52
C LEU A 203 -20.12 4.25 13.93
N LYS A 204 -20.89 3.44 14.64
CA LYS A 204 -20.58 2.05 14.92
C LYS A 204 -21.03 1.18 13.74
N ILE A 205 -20.09 0.47 13.13
CA ILE A 205 -20.36 -0.47 12.05
C ILE A 205 -20.92 -1.76 12.65
N THR A 206 -22.16 -2.09 12.36
CA THR A 206 -22.88 -3.26 12.87
C THR A 206 -23.46 -4.11 11.75
N THR A 207 -23.68 -3.52 10.59
CA THR A 207 -24.23 -4.17 9.40
C THR A 207 -23.43 -3.80 8.14
N PRO A 208 -23.53 -4.59 7.06
CA PRO A 208 -22.93 -4.20 5.78
C PRO A 208 -23.46 -2.87 5.23
N ASP A 209 -24.71 -2.53 5.53
CA ASP A 209 -25.36 -1.31 5.03
C ASP A 209 -24.74 -0.05 5.66
N ASP A 210 -24.19 -0.13 6.88
CA ASP A 210 -23.46 0.96 7.52
C ASP A 210 -22.21 1.36 6.71
N VAL A 211 -21.58 0.41 6.03
CA VAL A 211 -20.42 0.65 5.15
C VAL A 211 -20.89 1.05 3.74
N LEU A 212 -21.93 0.41 3.23
CA LEU A 212 -22.48 0.66 1.90
C LEU A 212 -23.00 2.11 1.75
N ALA A 213 -23.47 2.72 2.81
CA ALA A 213 -23.90 4.13 2.82
C ALA A 213 -22.79 5.11 2.40
N PHE A 214 -21.52 4.69 2.48
CA PHE A 214 -20.34 5.49 2.11
C PHE A 214 -19.59 4.93 0.89
N ALA A 215 -20.13 3.97 0.16
CA ALA A 215 -19.42 3.28 -0.91
C ALA A 215 -19.30 4.09 -2.21
N GLU A 216 -20.13 5.11 -2.41
CA GLU A 216 -20.14 5.91 -3.64
C GLU A 216 -18.87 6.77 -3.76
N GLY A 217 -18.19 6.67 -4.91
CA GLY A 217 -16.98 7.43 -5.21
C GLY A 217 -15.73 7.00 -4.44
N ILE A 218 -15.76 5.83 -3.80
CA ILE A 218 -14.61 5.24 -3.11
C ILE A 218 -13.77 4.42 -4.09
N ASP A 219 -12.47 4.61 -4.05
CA ASP A 219 -11.50 3.83 -4.83
C ASP A 219 -10.93 2.65 -4.04
N LEU A 220 -10.80 2.79 -2.72
CA LEU A 220 -10.24 1.77 -1.84
C LEU A 220 -10.84 1.85 -0.44
N VAL A 221 -11.13 0.69 0.14
CA VAL A 221 -11.46 0.55 1.57
C VAL A 221 -10.24 0.04 2.34
N ILE A 222 -9.96 0.61 3.50
CA ILE A 222 -8.99 0.08 4.46
C ILE A 222 -9.75 -0.31 5.73
N CYS A 223 -9.73 -1.60 6.05
CA CYS A 223 -10.40 -2.14 7.23
C CYS A 223 -9.41 -2.29 8.38
N ALA A 224 -9.53 -1.40 9.37
CA ALA A 224 -8.75 -1.41 10.62
C ALA A 224 -9.64 -1.69 11.84
N ILE A 225 -10.79 -2.35 11.64
CA ILE A 225 -11.67 -2.84 12.69
C ILE A 225 -11.54 -4.36 12.81
N ASP A 226 -11.44 -4.86 14.04
CA ASP A 226 -11.28 -6.26 14.37
C ASP A 226 -12.21 -6.73 15.51
N GLU A 227 -13.03 -5.84 16.04
CA GLU A 227 -14.01 -6.14 17.08
C GLU A 227 -15.46 -5.93 16.61
N PRO A 228 -16.36 -6.89 16.89
CA PRO A 228 -16.10 -8.21 17.45
C PRO A 228 -15.24 -9.07 16.52
N PRO A 229 -14.32 -9.91 17.07
CA PRO A 229 -13.43 -10.73 16.25
C PRO A 229 -14.19 -11.50 15.20
N PHE A 230 -13.67 -11.55 13.96
CA PHE A 230 -14.24 -12.17 12.75
C PHE A 230 -15.54 -11.53 12.26
N ILE A 231 -16.45 -11.12 13.15
CA ILE A 231 -17.75 -10.54 12.77
C ILE A 231 -17.54 -9.19 12.07
N ALA A 232 -16.73 -8.31 12.64
CA ALA A 232 -16.47 -7.00 12.06
C ALA A 232 -15.88 -7.09 10.65
N GLN A 233 -14.86 -7.91 10.46
CA GLN A 233 -14.24 -8.11 9.14
C GLN A 233 -15.20 -8.77 8.15
N ARG A 234 -16.07 -9.67 8.60
CA ARG A 234 -17.08 -10.30 7.76
C ARG A 234 -18.14 -9.30 7.30
N ILE A 235 -18.59 -8.40 8.17
CA ILE A 235 -19.52 -7.29 7.82
C ILE A 235 -18.90 -6.45 6.70
N VAL A 236 -17.65 -6.01 6.87
CA VAL A 236 -16.94 -5.24 5.85
C VAL A 236 -16.78 -6.04 4.56
N ASN A 237 -16.42 -7.32 4.64
CA ASN A 237 -16.30 -8.20 3.48
C ASN A 237 -17.61 -8.28 2.68
N GLN A 238 -18.74 -8.41 3.34
CA GLN A 238 -20.05 -8.42 2.68
C GLN A 238 -20.34 -7.10 1.97
N ALA A 239 -20.04 -5.97 2.61
CA ALA A 239 -20.23 -4.65 2.04
C ALA A 239 -19.36 -4.43 0.80
N ILE A 240 -18.06 -4.69 0.88
CA ILE A 240 -17.13 -4.44 -0.23
C ILE A 240 -17.39 -5.37 -1.43
N VAL A 241 -17.83 -6.60 -1.18
CA VAL A 241 -18.24 -7.51 -2.27
C VAL A 241 -19.49 -7.01 -2.98
N ARG A 242 -20.51 -6.52 -2.24
CA ARG A 242 -21.72 -5.93 -2.81
C ARG A 242 -21.42 -4.65 -3.60
N ALA A 243 -20.55 -3.78 -3.06
CA ALA A 243 -20.16 -2.53 -3.70
C ALA A 243 -19.11 -2.72 -4.81
N ASN A 244 -18.53 -3.91 -4.95
CA ASN A 244 -17.41 -4.20 -5.85
C ASN A 244 -16.20 -3.29 -5.62
N LEU A 245 -15.84 -3.04 -4.36
CA LEU A 245 -14.72 -2.20 -3.95
C LEU A 245 -13.53 -3.04 -3.48
N PRO A 246 -12.29 -2.71 -3.87
CA PRO A 246 -11.10 -3.32 -3.29
C PRO A 246 -10.97 -2.94 -1.82
N CYS A 247 -10.49 -3.88 -1.01
CA CYS A 247 -10.27 -3.65 0.42
C CYS A 247 -8.97 -4.29 0.89
N VAL A 248 -8.20 -3.53 1.66
CA VAL A 248 -7.05 -4.01 2.43
C VAL A 248 -7.47 -4.16 3.88
N PHE A 249 -7.33 -5.36 4.41
CA PHE A 249 -7.64 -5.71 5.79
C PHE A 249 -6.36 -5.82 6.61
N GLY A 250 -6.41 -5.36 7.83
CA GLY A 250 -5.38 -5.58 8.83
C GLY A 250 -5.93 -6.21 10.09
N ALA A 251 -5.17 -7.12 10.68
CA ALA A 251 -5.50 -7.75 11.96
C ALA A 251 -4.23 -7.93 12.79
N SER A 252 -4.31 -7.60 14.08
CA SER A 252 -3.24 -7.83 15.05
C SER A 252 -3.62 -8.98 15.98
N GLN A 253 -2.67 -9.85 16.23
CA GLN A 253 -2.71 -10.89 17.24
C GLN A 253 -1.65 -10.60 18.32
N VAL A 254 -1.47 -11.47 19.29
CA VAL A 254 -0.57 -11.28 20.42
C VAL A 254 0.85 -10.88 19.99
N SER A 255 1.43 -11.60 19.02
CA SER A 255 2.81 -11.35 18.53
C SER A 255 2.92 -11.27 17.01
N ARG A 256 1.79 -11.16 16.30
CA ARG A 256 1.76 -11.18 14.84
C ARG A 256 0.78 -10.19 14.26
N GLY A 257 1.13 -9.61 13.12
CA GLY A 257 0.26 -8.79 12.30
C GLY A 257 -0.03 -9.47 10.97
N ARG A 258 -1.28 -9.45 10.50
CA ARG A 258 -1.69 -9.99 9.20
C ARG A 258 -2.32 -8.92 8.34
N VAL A 259 -1.92 -8.91 7.07
CA VAL A 259 -2.52 -8.08 6.03
C VAL A 259 -3.04 -8.99 4.94
N TYR A 260 -4.25 -8.75 4.47
CA TYR A 260 -4.78 -9.43 3.29
C TYR A 260 -5.65 -8.49 2.46
N THR A 261 -5.61 -8.69 1.15
CA THR A 261 -6.30 -7.84 0.19
C THR A 261 -7.37 -8.65 -0.55
N VAL A 262 -8.57 -8.09 -0.58
CA VAL A 262 -9.71 -8.61 -1.34
C VAL A 262 -10.02 -7.64 -2.48
N ILE A 263 -9.93 -8.14 -3.71
CA ILE A 263 -10.46 -7.46 -4.90
C ILE A 263 -11.64 -8.30 -5.39
N PRO A 264 -12.90 -7.82 -5.22
CA PRO A 264 -14.08 -8.57 -5.61
C PRO A 264 -14.01 -9.04 -7.07
N LYS A 265 -14.44 -10.26 -7.33
CA LYS A 265 -14.39 -10.95 -8.63
C LYS A 265 -12.99 -11.37 -9.09
N VAL A 266 -11.92 -10.83 -8.51
CA VAL A 266 -10.52 -11.18 -8.84
C VAL A 266 -9.96 -12.18 -7.84
N THR A 267 -10.11 -11.93 -6.53
CA THR A 267 -9.64 -12.82 -5.46
C THR A 267 -10.79 -13.56 -4.79
N GLY A 268 -10.48 -14.57 -3.98
CA GLY A 268 -11.40 -15.05 -2.96
C GLY A 268 -11.67 -13.94 -1.94
N CYS A 269 -12.89 -13.88 -1.40
CA CYS A 269 -13.24 -12.95 -0.33
C CYS A 269 -12.89 -13.54 1.06
N PHE A 270 -13.13 -12.79 2.13
CA PHE A 270 -12.85 -13.28 3.50
C PHE A 270 -13.61 -14.54 3.86
N ASP A 271 -14.87 -14.69 3.41
CA ASP A 271 -15.62 -15.92 3.63
C ASP A 271 -15.04 -17.11 2.84
N CYS A 272 -14.44 -16.88 1.65
CA CYS A 272 -13.72 -17.94 0.92
C CYS A 272 -12.48 -18.42 1.70
N LEU A 273 -11.77 -17.52 2.37
CA LEU A 273 -10.66 -17.88 3.26
C LEU A 273 -11.15 -18.73 4.43
N ASN A 274 -12.23 -18.32 5.08
CA ASN A 274 -12.83 -19.07 6.20
C ASN A 274 -13.31 -20.47 5.78
N LEU A 275 -13.88 -20.59 4.59
CA LEU A 275 -14.26 -21.89 4.00
C LEU A 275 -13.05 -22.78 3.78
N GLN A 276 -11.96 -22.22 3.24
CA GLN A 276 -10.74 -22.99 3.01
C GLN A 276 -10.13 -23.48 4.33
N TYR A 277 -10.12 -22.65 5.38
CA TYR A 277 -9.70 -23.08 6.71
C TYR A 277 -10.61 -24.16 7.27
N SER A 278 -11.92 -24.01 7.14
CA SER A 278 -12.89 -25.02 7.61
C SER A 278 -12.73 -26.38 6.94
N ILE A 279 -12.30 -26.39 5.67
CA ILE A 279 -12.06 -27.63 4.92
C ILE A 279 -10.71 -28.26 5.28
N ASN A 280 -9.66 -27.44 5.41
CA ASN A 280 -8.30 -27.92 5.55
C ASN A 280 -7.88 -28.14 7.00
N ASP A 281 -8.55 -27.49 7.95
CA ASP A 281 -8.24 -27.54 9.39
C ASP A 281 -9.52 -27.62 10.22
N PRO A 282 -9.99 -28.84 10.54
CA PRO A 282 -11.16 -29.03 11.39
C PRO A 282 -11.01 -28.35 12.77
N GLN A 283 -9.80 -28.26 13.32
CA GLN A 283 -9.54 -27.61 14.61
C GLN A 283 -9.85 -26.10 14.55
N PHE A 284 -9.74 -25.49 13.37
CA PHE A 284 -10.13 -24.09 13.18
C PHE A 284 -11.61 -23.87 13.52
N VAL A 285 -12.49 -24.75 13.11
CA VAL A 285 -13.93 -24.68 13.44
C VAL A 285 -14.16 -24.94 14.93
N GLU A 286 -13.51 -25.96 15.48
CA GLU A 286 -13.61 -26.29 16.92
C GLU A 286 -13.15 -25.15 17.80
N GLN A 287 -12.12 -24.39 17.40
CA GLN A 287 -11.65 -23.19 18.11
C GLN A 287 -12.75 -22.13 18.20
N PHE A 288 -13.51 -21.89 17.13
CA PHE A 288 -14.63 -20.94 17.15
C PHE A 288 -15.75 -21.41 18.08
N ILE A 289 -16.08 -22.70 18.03
CA ILE A 289 -17.08 -23.32 18.92
C ILE A 289 -16.62 -23.19 20.38
N GLY A 290 -15.35 -23.45 20.64
CA GLY A 290 -14.75 -23.31 21.96
C GLY A 290 -14.86 -21.87 22.51
N PHE A 291 -14.52 -20.88 21.71
CA PHE A 291 -14.65 -19.47 22.10
C PHE A 291 -16.09 -19.05 22.41
N ARG A 292 -17.06 -19.66 21.75
CA ARG A 292 -18.49 -19.42 22.01
C ARG A 292 -18.90 -19.85 23.43
N ASN A 293 -18.30 -20.92 23.91
CA ASN A 293 -18.69 -21.57 25.16
C ASN A 293 -17.95 -21.00 26.39
N ILE A 294 -16.94 -20.17 26.20
CA ILE A 294 -16.19 -19.53 27.27
C ILE A 294 -16.53 -18.04 27.33
N ASN A 295 -16.74 -17.53 28.54
CA ASN A 295 -16.88 -16.10 28.78
C ASN A 295 -15.49 -15.50 29.01
N PHE A 296 -14.68 -15.46 27.96
CA PHE A 296 -13.32 -14.96 28.00
C PHE A 296 -13.24 -13.57 27.35
N SER A 297 -12.88 -12.58 28.16
CA SER A 297 -12.58 -11.23 27.68
C SER A 297 -11.08 -10.98 27.88
N PRO A 298 -10.25 -11.20 26.86
CA PRO A 298 -8.82 -10.98 27.00
C PRO A 298 -8.52 -9.49 27.20
N PRO A 299 -7.48 -9.16 27.98
CA PRO A 299 -6.98 -7.79 28.00
C PRO A 299 -6.46 -7.41 26.62
N THR A 300 -6.49 -6.11 26.30
CA THR A 300 -5.89 -5.61 25.06
C THR A 300 -4.40 -5.93 25.05
N VAL A 301 -3.95 -6.70 24.06
CA VAL A 301 -2.53 -6.96 23.80
C VAL A 301 -2.12 -6.16 22.58
N ALA A 302 -1.32 -5.11 22.79
CA ALA A 302 -0.87 -4.26 21.70
C ALA A 302 0.50 -3.66 22.01
N TYR A 303 1.49 -4.09 21.26
CA TYR A 303 2.86 -3.59 21.32
C TYR A 303 3.05 -2.55 20.22
N ALA A 304 3.30 -1.28 20.59
CA ALA A 304 3.33 -0.17 19.65
C ALA A 304 4.24 -0.41 18.42
N PRO A 305 5.52 -0.84 18.57
CA PRO A 305 6.37 -1.12 17.40
C PRO A 305 5.78 -2.17 16.45
N GLY A 306 5.14 -3.23 16.95
CA GLY A 306 4.47 -4.24 16.13
C GLY A 306 3.27 -3.66 15.39
N ILE A 307 2.46 -2.84 16.06
CA ILE A 307 1.32 -2.15 15.43
C ILE A 307 1.81 -1.21 14.31
N TYR A 308 2.94 -0.51 14.48
CA TYR A 308 3.49 0.37 13.44
C TYR A 308 4.02 -0.41 12.24
N GLN A 309 4.68 -1.55 12.45
CA GLN A 309 5.08 -2.44 11.36
C GLN A 309 3.86 -2.90 10.55
N LEU A 310 2.80 -3.34 11.23
CA LEU A 310 1.55 -3.76 10.61
C LEU A 310 0.91 -2.62 9.82
N THR A 311 0.79 -1.43 10.42
CA THR A 311 0.13 -0.28 9.74
C THR A 311 0.92 0.20 8.54
N ALA A 312 2.25 0.19 8.60
CA ALA A 312 3.10 0.48 7.45
C ALA A 312 2.88 -0.52 6.31
N ALA A 313 2.78 -1.81 6.64
CA ALA A 313 2.47 -2.85 5.64
C ALA A 313 1.08 -2.69 5.03
N ILE A 314 0.04 -2.35 5.81
CA ILE A 314 -1.32 -2.08 5.31
C ILE A 314 -1.31 -0.93 4.31
N VAL A 315 -0.64 0.17 4.65
CA VAL A 315 -0.60 1.35 3.78
C VAL A 315 0.23 1.08 2.52
N ASP A 316 1.35 0.36 2.61
CA ASP A 316 2.13 -0.03 1.42
C ASP A 316 1.31 -0.95 0.49
N GLU A 317 0.55 -1.92 1.03
CA GLU A 317 -0.36 -2.73 0.23
C GLU A 317 -1.47 -1.88 -0.42
N ALA A 318 -2.04 -0.94 0.31
CA ALA A 318 -3.02 0.00 -0.24
C ALA A 318 -2.44 0.79 -1.43
N VAL A 319 -1.23 1.32 -1.30
CA VAL A 319 -0.55 2.04 -2.39
C VAL A 319 -0.27 1.13 -3.58
N ARG A 320 0.16 -0.13 -3.36
CA ARG A 320 0.36 -1.13 -4.42
C ARG A 320 -0.93 -1.43 -5.18
N VAL A 321 -2.03 -1.62 -4.46
CA VAL A 321 -3.36 -1.89 -5.05
C VAL A 321 -3.83 -0.72 -5.91
N ILE A 322 -3.69 0.51 -5.42
CA ILE A 322 -4.18 1.71 -6.11
C ILE A 322 -3.32 2.02 -7.34
N THR A 323 -2.00 1.94 -7.21
CA THR A 323 -1.07 2.49 -8.21
C THR A 323 -0.49 1.44 -9.14
N GLY A 324 -0.45 0.19 -8.72
CA GLY A 324 0.22 -0.88 -9.45
C GLY A 324 1.74 -0.68 -9.60
N TYR A 325 2.37 0.15 -8.74
CA TYR A 325 3.81 0.40 -8.84
C TYR A 325 4.64 -0.86 -8.58
N ALA A 326 4.11 -1.77 -7.79
CA ALA A 326 4.66 -3.08 -7.50
C ALA A 326 3.52 -4.07 -7.21
N GLN A 327 3.80 -5.36 -7.31
CA GLN A 327 2.80 -6.40 -7.01
C GLN A 327 2.43 -6.38 -5.53
N PRO A 328 1.13 -6.40 -5.18
CA PRO A 328 0.69 -6.57 -3.80
C PRO A 328 1.16 -7.92 -3.24
N ARG A 329 1.66 -7.92 -1.99
CA ARG A 329 2.12 -9.14 -1.30
C ARG A 329 0.97 -9.93 -0.69
N SER A 330 -0.16 -9.27 -0.46
CA SER A 330 -1.33 -9.79 0.26
C SER A 330 -2.54 -10.07 -0.63
N LEU A 331 -2.36 -10.08 -1.96
CA LEU A 331 -3.45 -10.27 -2.92
C LEU A 331 -3.85 -11.75 -3.01
N GLY A 332 -5.04 -12.09 -2.49
CA GLY A 332 -5.51 -13.47 -2.44
C GLY A 332 -4.66 -14.38 -1.55
N THR A 333 -3.95 -13.80 -0.60
CA THR A 333 -3.14 -14.46 0.41
C THR A 333 -3.04 -13.59 1.66
N GLN A 334 -2.55 -14.13 2.77
CA GLN A 334 -2.21 -13.36 3.96
C GLN A 334 -0.70 -13.12 4.01
N TYR A 335 -0.31 -11.87 4.08
CA TYR A 335 1.04 -11.44 4.42
C TYR A 335 1.12 -11.27 5.93
N GLU A 336 1.96 -12.05 6.59
CA GLU A 336 2.11 -12.07 8.06
C GLU A 336 3.46 -11.51 8.46
N ILE A 337 3.47 -10.70 9.52
CA ILE A 337 4.66 -10.13 10.14
C ILE A 337 4.75 -10.69 11.56
N ASN A 338 5.88 -11.30 11.91
CA ASN A 338 6.18 -11.72 13.26
C ASN A 338 6.84 -10.56 14.03
N PHE A 339 6.21 -10.08 15.09
CA PHE A 339 6.71 -8.96 15.86
C PHE A 339 7.88 -9.33 16.79
N GLU A 340 8.13 -10.62 17.02
CA GLU A 340 9.18 -11.09 17.92
C GLU A 340 10.56 -11.00 17.27
N ASP A 341 10.66 -11.36 15.98
CA ASP A 341 11.94 -11.42 15.25
C ASP A 341 11.97 -10.52 14.00
N GLY A 342 10.86 -9.86 13.67
CA GLY A 342 10.73 -9.00 12.50
C GLY A 342 10.64 -9.77 11.17
N SER A 343 10.58 -11.10 11.19
CA SER A 343 10.40 -11.89 9.99
C SER A 343 9.02 -11.69 9.37
N SER A 344 8.91 -11.92 8.08
CA SER A 344 7.63 -11.89 7.39
C SER A 344 7.53 -13.04 6.40
N PHE A 345 6.30 -13.52 6.18
CA PHE A 345 6.03 -14.57 5.21
C PHE A 345 4.62 -14.42 4.62
N THR A 346 4.41 -15.11 3.51
CA THR A 346 3.13 -15.14 2.82
C THR A 346 2.52 -16.52 2.96
N HIS A 347 1.27 -16.57 3.43
CA HIS A 347 0.51 -17.81 3.55
C HIS A 347 0.13 -18.38 2.17
N PRO A 348 -0.30 -19.64 2.08
CA PRO A 348 -0.86 -20.18 0.86
C PRO A 348 -2.02 -19.33 0.33
N THR A 349 -2.10 -19.19 -0.96
CA THR A 349 -3.20 -18.46 -1.62
C THR A 349 -4.54 -19.17 -1.45
N TRP A 350 -5.62 -18.38 -1.42
CA TRP A 350 -6.98 -18.93 -1.51
C TRP A 350 -7.70 -18.40 -2.75
N SER A 351 -8.56 -19.24 -3.28
CA SER A 351 -9.33 -18.92 -4.48
C SER A 351 -10.76 -18.55 -4.13
N ARG A 352 -11.41 -17.87 -5.07
CA ARG A 352 -12.85 -17.62 -5.01
C ARG A 352 -13.63 -18.92 -5.09
N ASN A 353 -14.49 -19.15 -4.11
CA ASN A 353 -15.39 -20.33 -4.11
C ASN A 353 -16.78 -19.91 -4.60
N GLU A 354 -16.99 -19.94 -5.91
CA GLU A 354 -18.24 -19.51 -6.54
C GLU A 354 -19.46 -20.37 -6.18
N LYS A 355 -19.24 -21.62 -5.82
CA LYS A 355 -20.33 -22.56 -5.53
C LYS A 355 -20.81 -22.45 -4.09
N GLN A 356 -19.89 -22.36 -3.14
CA GLN A 356 -20.18 -22.57 -1.73
C GLN A 356 -20.02 -21.30 -0.87
N CYS A 357 -19.38 -20.24 -1.37
CA CYS A 357 -19.23 -19.02 -0.59
C CYS A 357 -20.56 -18.27 -0.46
N PRO A 358 -21.01 -17.97 0.77
CA PRO A 358 -22.28 -17.27 0.98
C PRO A 358 -22.20 -15.77 0.64
N THR A 359 -21.00 -15.19 0.53
CA THR A 359 -20.82 -13.75 0.27
C THR A 359 -20.53 -13.46 -1.20
N CYS A 360 -19.54 -14.11 -1.82
CA CYS A 360 -19.19 -13.85 -3.22
C CYS A 360 -19.59 -14.96 -4.20
N GLY A 361 -20.25 -16.02 -3.71
CA GLY A 361 -20.72 -17.18 -4.47
C GLY A 361 -22.22 -17.39 -4.34
N LYS A 362 -22.64 -18.64 -4.50
CA LYS A 362 -24.04 -19.08 -4.47
C LYS A 362 -24.37 -19.94 -3.24
N GLY A 363 -23.45 -20.06 -2.28
CA GLY A 363 -23.65 -20.86 -1.06
C GLY A 363 -24.58 -20.20 -0.05
N ASN A 364 -25.03 -20.96 0.94
CA ASN A 364 -25.82 -20.48 2.05
C ASN A 364 -25.00 -20.47 3.33
N ILE A 365 -25.28 -19.53 4.22
CA ILE A 365 -24.66 -19.41 5.54
C ILE A 365 -24.92 -20.70 6.36
N SER A 366 -26.13 -21.24 6.26
CA SER A 366 -26.56 -22.46 6.97
C SER A 366 -25.80 -23.73 6.59
N ASP A 367 -25.13 -23.74 5.44
CA ASP A 367 -24.37 -24.91 4.99
C ASP A 367 -23.04 -25.09 5.73
N TRP A 368 -22.62 -24.09 6.52
CA TRP A 368 -21.31 -24.04 7.17
C TRP A 368 -21.41 -23.63 8.63
N GLU A 369 -20.96 -24.48 9.51
CA GLU A 369 -21.00 -24.26 10.96
C GLU A 369 -20.27 -22.98 11.38
N ILE A 370 -19.13 -22.67 10.74
CA ILE A 370 -18.34 -21.47 11.03
C ILE A 370 -19.16 -20.18 10.85
N PHE A 371 -20.07 -20.12 9.86
CA PHE A 371 -20.88 -18.92 9.66
C PHE A 371 -22.08 -18.84 10.61
N GLN A 372 -22.60 -19.98 11.07
CA GLN A 372 -23.65 -20.01 12.09
C GLN A 372 -23.17 -19.48 13.44
N TYR A 373 -21.86 -19.60 13.73
CA TYR A 373 -21.25 -18.99 14.90
C TYR A 373 -21.45 -17.47 14.93
N TYR A 374 -21.40 -16.79 13.80
CA TYR A 374 -21.55 -15.34 13.70
C TYR A 374 -22.99 -14.86 13.86
N GLU A 375 -23.98 -15.67 13.51
CA GLU A 375 -25.39 -15.28 13.59
C GLU A 375 -25.99 -15.43 14.99
N ASN A 376 -25.48 -16.31 15.79
CA ASN A 376 -26.05 -16.66 17.09
C ASN A 376 -25.56 -15.80 18.28
N LYS A 377 -24.74 -14.75 18.01
CA LYS A 377 -24.43 -13.69 19.00
C LYS A 377 -25.36 -12.49 18.78
N LYS A 378 -26.59 -12.62 19.23
CA LYS A 378 -27.47 -11.45 19.47
C LYS A 378 -27.32 -10.98 20.92
#